data_15427a655696eba9fb334534d125a169
#
_entry.id   15427a655696eba9fb334534d125a169
#
_cell.length_a   1.000
_cell.length_b   1.000
_cell.length_c   1.000
_cell.angle_alpha   90.00
_cell.angle_beta   90.00
_cell.angle_gamma   90.00
#
_symmetry.space_group_name_H-M   'P 1'
#
loop_
_entity.id
_entity.type
_entity.pdbx_description
1 polymer ?
#
loop_
_entity_poly.entity_id
_entity_poly.type
_entity_poly.pdbx_seq_one_letter_code
_entity_poly.pdbx_strand_id
1 'polypeptide(L)'
;MALEDLSILVVEDTLPMLSMICSTLNILGVKNVHRARNGVEGFEEFVNNSPDIVITDWLMEPMDGLELIKKIRKDPRSKNPMVPIITITGYSALKRVQTARDYGVTEFLVKPFTANAIASRLNHIIDKPRGFVEANEYFGPDRRRKRDPNYEGPLKRDEDFQF
;
A
#
# COMPACT_ATOMS: atom_id res chain seq x y z
N MET A 1 4.05 9.75 -15.06
CA MET A 1 5.06 8.67 -14.87
C MET A 1 4.54 7.47 -15.61
N ALA A 2 5.31 6.91 -16.51
CA ALA A 2 4.90 5.71 -17.25
C ALA A 2 5.12 4.46 -16.38
N LEU A 3 4.35 3.39 -16.61
CA LEU A 3 4.48 2.14 -15.84
C LEU A 3 5.89 1.54 -15.95
N GLU A 4 6.55 1.74 -17.08
CA GLU A 4 7.91 1.25 -17.32
C GLU A 4 8.99 1.90 -16.46
N ASP A 5 8.74 3.11 -15.95
CA ASP A 5 9.66 3.85 -15.10
C ASP A 5 9.49 3.53 -13.61
N LEU A 6 8.41 2.83 -13.25
CA LEU A 6 8.11 2.50 -11.87
C LEU A 6 9.00 1.38 -11.33
N SER A 7 9.42 1.54 -10.08
CA SER A 7 10.01 0.50 -9.24
C SER A 7 8.97 0.03 -8.23
N ILE A 8 8.61 -1.25 -8.28
CA ILE A 8 7.55 -1.83 -7.43
C ILE A 8 8.13 -2.97 -6.59
N LEU A 9 7.89 -2.91 -5.28
CA LEU A 9 8.19 -4.00 -4.36
C LEU A 9 6.93 -4.84 -4.12
N VAL A 10 7.04 -6.14 -4.32
CA VAL A 10 5.98 -7.12 -4.03
C VAL A 10 6.41 -8.00 -2.85
N VAL A 11 5.60 -8.04 -1.81
CA VAL A 11 5.82 -8.81 -0.59
C VAL A 11 4.68 -9.81 -0.42
N GLU A 12 4.99 -11.10 -0.61
CA GLU A 12 4.00 -12.19 -0.57
C GLU A 12 4.71 -13.50 -0.18
N ASP A 13 4.20 -14.22 0.80
CA ASP A 13 4.85 -15.42 1.35
C ASP A 13 4.60 -16.69 0.52
N THR A 14 3.57 -16.73 -0.29
CA THR A 14 3.28 -17.84 -1.20
C THR A 14 3.93 -17.64 -2.56
N LEU A 15 4.81 -18.54 -2.98
CA LEU A 15 5.53 -18.43 -4.25
C LEU A 15 4.63 -18.34 -5.48
N PRO A 16 3.56 -19.14 -5.62
CA PRO A 16 2.66 -19.02 -6.78
C PRO A 16 2.02 -17.64 -6.89
N MET A 17 1.58 -17.06 -5.77
CA MET A 17 0.96 -15.74 -5.75
C MET A 17 1.99 -14.63 -6.05
N LEU A 18 3.16 -14.71 -5.42
CA LEU A 18 4.28 -13.79 -5.69
C LEU A 18 4.65 -13.79 -7.18
N SER A 19 4.83 -14.98 -7.75
CA SER A 19 5.15 -15.13 -9.17
C SER A 19 4.06 -14.59 -10.09
N MET A 20 2.80 -14.84 -9.76
CA MET A 20 1.65 -14.35 -10.52
C MET A 20 1.58 -12.82 -10.52
N ILE A 21 1.73 -12.19 -9.36
CA ILE A 21 1.72 -10.73 -9.24
C ILE A 21 2.88 -10.12 -10.03
N CYS A 22 4.10 -10.65 -9.87
CA CYS A 22 5.28 -10.14 -10.56
C CYS A 22 5.17 -10.31 -12.09
N SER A 23 4.66 -11.45 -12.55
CA SER A 23 4.43 -11.69 -13.99
C SER A 23 3.37 -10.72 -14.55
N THR A 24 2.31 -10.47 -13.80
CA THR A 24 1.29 -9.50 -14.18
C THR A 24 1.87 -8.09 -14.29
N LEU A 25 2.69 -7.66 -13.34
CA LEU A 25 3.35 -6.36 -13.39
C LEU A 25 4.27 -6.23 -14.62
N ASN A 26 5.03 -7.28 -14.92
CA ASN A 26 5.90 -7.31 -16.11
C ASN A 26 5.08 -7.21 -17.42
N ILE A 27 3.95 -7.92 -17.52
CA ILE A 27 3.03 -7.85 -18.67
C ILE A 27 2.44 -6.44 -18.80
N LEU A 28 2.16 -5.77 -17.70
CA LEU A 28 1.68 -4.38 -17.69
C LEU A 28 2.78 -3.36 -18.05
N GLY A 29 4.03 -3.79 -18.19
CA GLY A 29 5.15 -2.95 -18.62
C GLY A 29 6.05 -2.45 -17.49
N VAL A 30 5.84 -2.86 -16.24
CA VAL A 30 6.73 -2.51 -15.12
C VAL A 30 8.04 -3.27 -15.28
N LYS A 31 9.15 -2.54 -15.37
CA LYS A 31 10.49 -3.14 -15.60
C LYS A 31 11.22 -3.48 -14.32
N ASN A 32 11.00 -2.71 -13.26
CA ASN A 32 11.73 -2.87 -11.99
C ASN A 32 10.79 -3.44 -10.92
N VAL A 33 10.80 -4.76 -10.77
CA VAL A 33 9.99 -5.47 -9.78
C VAL A 33 10.90 -6.17 -8.77
N HIS A 34 10.87 -5.69 -7.53
CA HIS A 34 11.55 -6.30 -6.38
C HIS A 34 10.61 -7.27 -5.67
N ARG A 35 11.18 -8.30 -5.05
CA ARG A 35 10.43 -9.41 -4.45
C ARG A 35 10.88 -9.64 -3.02
N ALA A 36 9.92 -9.92 -2.14
CA ALA A 36 10.19 -10.36 -0.78
C ALA A 36 9.12 -11.38 -0.34
N ARG A 37 9.49 -12.26 0.58
CA ARG A 37 8.63 -13.37 1.00
C ARG A 37 8.01 -13.18 2.38
N ASN A 38 8.32 -12.11 3.06
CA ASN A 38 7.76 -11.74 4.35
C ASN A 38 8.02 -10.26 4.65
N GLY A 39 7.44 -9.75 5.71
CA GLY A 39 7.61 -8.35 6.07
C GLY A 39 9.03 -7.93 6.44
N VAL A 40 9.85 -8.85 6.98
CA VAL A 40 11.25 -8.56 7.32
C VAL A 40 12.06 -8.33 6.06
N GLU A 41 12.02 -9.28 5.11
CA GLU A 41 12.67 -9.12 3.80
C GLU A 41 12.10 -7.91 3.06
N GLY A 42 10.77 -7.71 3.11
CA GLY A 42 10.09 -6.59 2.48
C GLY A 42 10.61 -5.25 2.97
N PHE A 43 10.86 -5.10 4.25
CA PHE A 43 11.41 -3.86 4.79
C PHE A 43 12.87 -3.63 4.36
N GLU A 44 13.71 -4.67 4.35
CA GLU A 44 15.09 -4.55 3.85
C GLU A 44 15.13 -4.22 2.36
N GLU A 45 14.32 -4.88 1.53
CA GLU A 45 14.17 -4.54 0.11
C GLU A 45 13.67 -3.11 -0.11
N PHE A 46 12.72 -2.63 0.72
CA PHE A 46 12.24 -1.26 0.70
C PHE A 46 13.35 -0.25 0.99
N VAL A 47 14.14 -0.49 2.03
CA VAL A 47 15.26 0.40 2.41
C VAL A 47 16.34 0.45 1.34
N ASN A 48 16.67 -0.72 0.75
CA ASN A 48 17.74 -0.85 -0.23
C ASN A 48 17.39 -0.27 -1.60
N ASN A 49 16.15 -0.47 -2.06
CA ASN A 49 15.75 -0.17 -3.43
C ASN A 49 14.88 1.08 -3.56
N SER A 50 14.34 1.61 -2.47
CA SER A 50 13.47 2.81 -2.47
C SER A 50 12.35 2.75 -3.54
N PRO A 51 11.48 1.72 -3.53
CA PRO A 51 10.46 1.56 -4.55
C PRO A 51 9.45 2.70 -4.55
N ASP A 52 8.82 2.93 -5.70
CA ASP A 52 7.77 3.94 -5.88
C ASP A 52 6.40 3.46 -5.37
N ILE A 53 6.17 2.15 -5.36
CA ILE A 53 4.94 1.50 -4.87
C ILE A 53 5.32 0.20 -4.15
N VAL A 54 4.61 -0.09 -3.06
CA VAL A 54 4.70 -1.37 -2.34
C VAL A 54 3.37 -2.10 -2.47
N ILE A 55 3.41 -3.37 -2.87
CA ILE A 55 2.27 -4.29 -2.86
C ILE A 55 2.58 -5.36 -1.81
N THR A 56 1.77 -5.50 -0.78
CA THR A 56 2.00 -6.47 0.29
C THR A 56 0.75 -7.27 0.61
N ASP A 57 0.94 -8.58 0.83
CA ASP A 57 -0.09 -9.38 1.45
C ASP A 57 -0.31 -8.93 2.91
N TRP A 58 -1.48 -9.21 3.44
CA TRP A 58 -1.83 -8.90 4.82
C TRP A 58 -1.24 -9.91 5.81
N LEU A 59 -1.44 -11.19 5.53
CA LEU A 59 -1.06 -12.29 6.41
C LEU A 59 0.23 -12.94 5.97
N MET A 60 1.29 -12.72 6.72
CA MET A 60 2.61 -13.31 6.50
C MET A 60 3.32 -13.51 7.83
N GLU A 61 4.29 -14.41 7.87
CA GLU A 61 5.17 -14.63 9.01
C GLU A 61 6.64 -14.58 8.55
N PRO A 62 7.58 -14.12 9.38
CA PRO A 62 7.46 -13.71 10.81
C PRO A 62 6.90 -12.30 11.01
N MET A 63 6.88 -11.45 10.00
CA MET A 63 6.32 -10.09 10.04
C MET A 63 5.19 -10.00 9.03
N ASP A 64 3.99 -9.61 9.47
CA ASP A 64 2.84 -9.44 8.61
C ASP A 64 2.86 -8.11 7.84
N GLY A 65 1.89 -7.96 6.91
CA GLY A 65 1.79 -6.76 6.09
C GLY A 65 1.52 -5.50 6.89
N LEU A 66 0.78 -5.60 8.00
CA LEU A 66 0.47 -4.46 8.87
C LEU A 66 1.71 -3.95 9.60
N GLU A 67 2.51 -4.85 10.15
CA GLU A 67 3.78 -4.52 10.81
C GLU A 67 4.77 -3.92 9.81
N LEU A 68 4.82 -4.44 8.58
CA LEU A 68 5.61 -3.88 7.49
C LEU A 68 5.18 -2.44 7.19
N ILE A 69 3.88 -2.19 7.06
CA ILE A 69 3.35 -0.84 6.81
C ILE A 69 3.74 0.12 7.94
N LYS A 70 3.58 -0.28 9.19
CA LYS A 70 4.00 0.51 10.35
C LYS A 70 5.48 0.88 10.29
N LYS A 71 6.35 -0.07 9.93
CA LYS A 71 7.77 0.18 9.76
C LYS A 71 8.04 1.16 8.63
N ILE A 72 7.44 0.99 7.47
CA ILE A 72 7.60 1.92 6.35
C ILE A 72 7.19 3.34 6.74
N ARG A 73 6.12 3.50 7.53
CA ARG A 73 5.60 4.82 7.93
C ARG A 73 6.40 5.48 9.04
N LYS A 74 7.04 4.73 9.93
CA LYS A 74 7.61 5.25 11.20
C LYS A 74 9.07 4.94 11.47
N ASP A 75 9.67 3.94 10.84
CA ASP A 75 11.07 3.56 11.10
C ASP A 75 12.02 4.64 10.54
N PRO A 76 13.03 5.08 11.31
CA PRO A 76 14.01 6.09 10.86
C PRO A 76 14.77 5.71 9.58
N ARG A 77 14.90 4.43 9.27
CA ARG A 77 15.55 3.93 8.05
C ARG A 77 14.65 4.09 6.80
N SER A 78 13.36 4.39 6.99
CA SER A 78 12.44 4.61 5.87
C SER A 78 12.78 5.91 5.14
N LYS A 79 13.28 5.80 3.92
CA LYS A 79 13.63 6.96 3.07
C LYS A 79 12.41 7.61 2.43
N ASN A 80 11.33 6.87 2.29
CA ASN A 80 10.06 7.36 1.75
C ASN A 80 8.87 6.86 2.59
N PRO A 81 8.60 7.44 3.75
CA PRO A 81 7.46 7.05 4.57
C PRO A 81 6.10 7.35 3.92
N MET A 82 6.08 8.11 2.83
CA MET A 82 4.87 8.44 2.06
C MET A 82 4.63 7.51 0.86
N VAL A 83 5.46 6.48 0.66
CA VAL A 83 5.30 5.55 -0.45
C VAL A 83 3.87 5.00 -0.51
N PRO A 84 3.22 4.98 -1.69
CA PRO A 84 1.92 4.33 -1.86
C PRO A 84 2.02 2.83 -1.56
N ILE A 85 1.07 2.33 -0.78
CA ILE A 85 1.00 0.91 -0.40
C ILE A 85 -0.35 0.33 -0.81
N ILE A 86 -0.31 -0.73 -1.61
CA ILE A 86 -1.46 -1.57 -1.95
C ILE A 86 -1.42 -2.80 -1.05
N THR A 87 -2.45 -3.02 -0.27
CA THR A 87 -2.56 -4.22 0.57
C THR A 87 -3.49 -5.24 -0.06
N ILE A 88 -3.01 -6.47 -0.18
CA ILE A 88 -3.79 -7.61 -0.65
C ILE A 88 -4.44 -8.26 0.57
N THR A 89 -5.74 -8.50 0.51
CA THR A 89 -6.51 -9.06 1.62
C THR A 89 -7.53 -10.08 1.14
N GLY A 90 -7.80 -11.11 1.97
CA GLY A 90 -8.91 -12.04 1.72
C GLY A 90 -10.27 -11.39 2.01
N TYR A 91 -11.33 -11.92 1.38
CA TYR A 91 -12.70 -11.41 1.52
C TYR A 91 -13.19 -11.36 2.98
N SER A 92 -12.79 -12.34 3.80
CA SER A 92 -13.14 -12.39 5.24
C SER A 92 -12.51 -11.29 6.09
N ALA A 93 -11.57 -10.56 5.55
CA ALA A 93 -10.82 -9.51 6.25
C ALA A 93 -11.37 -8.09 6.02
N LEU A 94 -12.55 -7.93 5.43
CA LEU A 94 -13.15 -6.61 5.16
C LEU A 94 -13.30 -5.75 6.42
N LYS A 95 -13.54 -6.36 7.59
CA LYS A 95 -13.53 -5.65 8.88
C LYS A 95 -12.16 -5.08 9.23
N ARG A 96 -11.08 -5.67 8.71
CA ARG A 96 -9.70 -5.21 8.91
C ARG A 96 -9.30 -4.08 7.97
N VAL A 97 -10.09 -3.83 6.92
CA VAL A 97 -9.86 -2.72 5.97
C VAL A 97 -9.90 -1.37 6.68
N GLN A 98 -10.78 -1.18 7.64
CA GLN A 98 -10.83 0.04 8.44
C GLN A 98 -9.56 0.20 9.27
N THR A 99 -9.15 -0.87 9.97
CA THR A 99 -7.88 -0.90 10.72
C THR A 99 -6.69 -0.59 9.81
N ALA A 100 -6.64 -1.17 8.62
CA ALA A 100 -5.55 -0.92 7.67
C ALA A 100 -5.46 0.53 7.19
N ARG A 101 -6.59 1.20 7.01
CA ARG A 101 -6.61 2.64 6.73
C ARG A 101 -5.96 3.43 7.84
N ASP A 102 -6.15 3.02 9.09
CA ASP A 102 -5.57 3.66 10.26
C ASP A 102 -4.05 3.52 10.32
N TYR A 103 -3.50 2.54 9.62
CA TYR A 103 -2.06 2.32 9.49
C TYR A 103 -1.43 2.91 8.22
N GLY A 104 -2.21 3.61 7.40
CA GLY A 104 -1.68 4.35 6.27
C GLY A 104 -1.61 3.56 4.96
N VAL A 105 -2.53 2.60 4.75
CA VAL A 105 -2.72 1.92 3.46
C VAL A 105 -3.28 2.89 2.42
N THR A 106 -2.76 2.84 1.20
CA THR A 106 -3.22 3.70 0.11
C THR A 106 -4.40 3.08 -0.63
N GLU A 107 -4.27 1.82 -1.02
CA GLU A 107 -5.26 1.07 -1.78
C GLU A 107 -5.36 -0.39 -1.31
N PHE A 108 -6.49 -1.03 -1.62
CA PHE A 108 -6.75 -2.43 -1.30
C PHE A 108 -7.01 -3.25 -2.55
N LEU A 109 -6.58 -4.50 -2.50
CA LEU A 109 -6.87 -5.52 -3.50
C LEU A 109 -7.44 -6.75 -2.78
N VAL A 110 -8.66 -7.15 -3.11
CA VAL A 110 -9.34 -8.28 -2.45
C VAL A 110 -9.13 -9.56 -3.25
N LYS A 111 -8.68 -10.63 -2.59
CA LYS A 111 -8.54 -11.98 -3.19
C LYS A 111 -9.92 -12.63 -3.36
N PRO A 112 -10.22 -13.27 -4.50
CA PRO A 112 -9.41 -13.35 -5.72
C PRO A 112 -9.46 -12.05 -6.54
N PHE A 113 -8.36 -11.70 -7.21
CA PHE A 113 -8.27 -10.51 -8.04
C PHE A 113 -7.77 -10.84 -9.46
N THR A 114 -8.01 -9.95 -10.40
CA THR A 114 -7.58 -10.05 -11.79
C THR A 114 -6.39 -9.14 -12.10
N ALA A 115 -5.72 -9.38 -13.23
CA ALA A 115 -4.69 -8.47 -13.74
C ALA A 115 -5.24 -7.04 -13.93
N ASN A 116 -6.49 -6.90 -14.39
CA ASN A 116 -7.15 -5.60 -14.55
C ASN A 116 -7.37 -4.90 -13.20
N ALA A 117 -7.62 -5.64 -12.14
CA ALA A 117 -7.75 -5.07 -10.79
C ALA A 117 -6.40 -4.48 -10.31
N ILE A 118 -5.28 -5.15 -10.55
CA ILE A 118 -3.94 -4.63 -10.27
C ILE A 118 -3.69 -3.35 -11.08
N ALA A 119 -3.90 -3.41 -12.40
CA ALA A 119 -3.72 -2.27 -13.30
C ALA A 119 -4.56 -1.07 -12.87
N SER A 120 -5.82 -1.28 -12.49
CA SER A 120 -6.72 -0.22 -12.01
C SER A 120 -6.20 0.45 -10.74
N ARG A 121 -5.63 -0.30 -9.79
CA ARG A 121 -5.05 0.28 -8.57
C ARG A 121 -3.78 1.07 -8.85
N LEU A 122 -2.91 0.57 -9.73
CA LEU A 122 -1.71 1.29 -10.15
C LEU A 122 -2.07 2.61 -10.83
N ASN A 123 -2.98 2.58 -11.81
CA ASN A 123 -3.44 3.78 -12.50
C ASN A 123 -4.06 4.79 -11.52
N HIS A 124 -4.86 4.31 -10.56
CA HIS A 124 -5.45 5.21 -9.56
C HIS A 124 -4.40 5.92 -8.70
N ILE A 125 -3.33 5.22 -8.31
CA ILE A 125 -2.22 5.81 -7.56
C ILE A 125 -1.46 6.83 -8.40
N ILE A 126 -1.23 6.55 -9.68
CA ILE A 126 -0.47 7.41 -10.59
C ILE A 126 -1.27 8.67 -10.95
N ASP A 127 -2.54 8.50 -11.33
CA ASP A 127 -3.39 9.57 -11.85
C ASP A 127 -3.97 10.45 -10.73
N LYS A 128 -4.16 9.88 -9.54
CA LYS A 128 -4.77 10.54 -8.39
C LYS A 128 -3.95 10.32 -7.12
N PRO A 129 -2.72 10.83 -7.06
CA PRO A 129 -1.89 10.70 -5.88
C PRO A 129 -2.59 11.32 -4.67
N ARG A 130 -2.66 10.57 -3.57
CA ARG A 130 -3.23 11.07 -2.32
C ARG A 130 -2.23 11.96 -1.60
N GLY A 131 -2.70 13.12 -1.13
CA GLY A 131 -1.96 13.90 -0.15
C GLY A 131 -1.75 13.07 1.13
N PHE A 132 -0.62 13.24 1.78
CA PHE A 132 -0.37 12.68 3.12
C PHE A 132 -0.73 13.70 4.18
N VAL A 133 -1.17 13.19 5.31
CA VAL A 133 -1.56 13.97 6.47
C VAL A 133 -0.95 13.39 7.72
N GLU A 134 -0.49 14.27 8.59
CA GLU A 134 0.00 13.95 9.92
C GLU A 134 -0.94 14.57 10.95
N ALA A 135 -1.49 13.76 11.85
CA ALA A 135 -2.30 14.23 12.95
C ALA A 135 -2.30 13.21 14.09
N ASN A 136 -2.05 13.71 15.28
CA ASN A 136 -1.95 12.91 16.49
C ASN A 136 -1.06 11.66 16.26
N GLU A 137 -1.63 10.47 16.35
CA GLU A 137 -0.92 9.21 16.15
C GLU A 137 -0.94 8.68 14.71
N TYR A 138 -1.62 9.38 13.79
CA TYR A 138 -1.75 8.96 12.40
C TYR A 138 -0.79 9.68 11.47
N PHE A 139 -0.04 8.89 10.70
CA PHE A 139 0.70 9.35 9.53
C PHE A 139 0.34 8.46 8.33
N GLY A 140 -0.21 9.06 7.28
CA GLY A 140 -0.61 8.29 6.10
C GLY A 140 -1.39 9.11 5.07
N PRO A 141 -1.88 8.43 4.00
CA PRO A 141 -2.68 9.08 2.98
C PRO A 141 -3.93 9.74 3.55
N ASP A 142 -4.32 10.88 3.00
CA ASP A 142 -5.59 11.51 3.36
C ASP A 142 -6.74 10.52 3.08
N ARG A 143 -7.51 10.20 4.10
CA ARG A 143 -8.60 9.21 4.04
C ARG A 143 -9.83 9.73 3.33
N ARG A 144 -9.92 11.03 3.07
CA ARG A 144 -11.05 11.64 2.39
C ARG A 144 -10.98 11.36 0.90
N ARG A 145 -12.01 10.72 0.37
CA ARG A 145 -12.15 10.48 -1.07
C ARG A 145 -12.75 11.68 -1.82
N LYS A 146 -13.47 12.55 -1.09
CA LYS A 146 -14.04 13.80 -1.61
C LYS A 146 -13.48 14.95 -0.76
N ARG A 147 -12.76 15.87 -1.39
CA ARG A 147 -12.48 17.17 -0.78
C ARG A 147 -13.74 18.01 -0.96
N ASP A 148 -14.33 18.44 0.13
CA ASP A 148 -15.29 19.55 0.12
C ASP A 148 -14.45 20.83 0.08
N PRO A 149 -14.44 21.57 -1.06
CA PRO A 149 -13.66 22.80 -1.19
C PRO A 149 -14.16 23.92 -0.26
N ASN A 150 -15.36 23.77 0.30
CA ASN A 150 -15.99 24.75 1.20
C ASN A 150 -15.93 24.33 2.69
N TYR A 151 -15.21 23.26 3.02
CA TYR A 151 -15.09 22.83 4.40
C TYR A 151 -14.06 23.67 5.16
N GLU A 152 -14.54 24.56 5.99
CA GLU A 152 -13.74 25.44 6.86
C GLU A 152 -13.64 24.93 8.32
N GLY A 153 -14.15 23.75 8.59
CA GLY A 153 -14.15 23.18 9.95
C GLY A 153 -12.81 22.56 10.36
N PRO A 154 -12.57 22.38 11.67
CA PRO A 154 -11.41 21.65 12.16
C PRO A 154 -11.39 20.24 11.58
N LEU A 155 -10.20 19.73 11.29
CA LEU A 155 -10.00 18.35 10.85
C LEU A 155 -10.36 17.38 11.98
N LYS A 156 -11.67 17.19 12.21
CA LYS A 156 -12.19 16.25 13.22
C LYS A 156 -11.95 14.84 12.72
N ARG A 157 -10.94 14.17 13.23
CA ARG A 157 -10.60 12.80 12.85
C ARG A 157 -11.22 11.74 13.73
N ASP A 158 -11.47 12.08 14.98
CA ASP A 158 -12.00 11.13 15.96
C ASP A 158 -13.51 10.91 15.81
N GLU A 159 -14.23 11.84 15.17
CA GLU A 159 -15.68 11.75 14.93
C GLU A 159 -16.04 11.23 13.53
N ASP A 160 -15.13 11.31 12.54
CA ASP A 160 -15.37 10.85 11.16
C ASP A 160 -15.26 9.32 11.00
N PHE A 161 -14.99 8.58 12.07
CA PHE A 161 -14.77 7.14 12.07
C PHE A 161 -15.80 6.33 12.88
N GLN A 162 -16.90 6.93 13.25
CA GLN A 162 -18.07 6.18 13.77
C GLN A 162 -18.86 5.61 12.58
N PHE A 163 -18.52 4.38 12.21
CA PHE A 163 -19.37 3.53 11.37
C PHE A 163 -19.52 2.17 12.01
#